data_f890cc7bc9d654cf8697968a27288357
#
_entry.id   f890cc7bc9d654cf8697968a27288357
#
_cell.length_a   1.000
_cell.length_b   1.000
_cell.length_c   1.000
_cell.angle_alpha   90.00
_cell.angle_beta   90.00
_cell.angle_gamma   90.00
#
_symmetry.space_group_name_H-M   'P 1'
#
loop_
_entity.id
_entity.type
_entity.pdbx_description
1 polymer ?
#
loop_
_entity_poly.entity_id
_entity_poly.type
_entity_poly.pdbx_seq_one_letter_code
_entity_poly.pdbx_strand_id
1 'polypeptide(L)'
;TKSKIHSVFVSGMLRMGFKEKDLKKIRSNVGVSYALYDEGAWQNELKHGNLENAPEILRLIKVQAGEDINKNKVEMGKYYGSLAKNSAVVIFNEKLLHPFQPYAPGAIENQIGYFLHVFDIKDSIVSEDQVWFWKEILTLICLVCGLILIIPFSKFLIGLPYFQELRNPIPKALPTPTGKGLILFWSILLLSISIAFSTASTSSLINIIFIAFMYAVEFIFNPSVKFFSIKLLHR
;
A
#
# COMPACT_ATOMS: atom_id res chain seq x y z
N THR A 1 -33.82 11.62 0.83
CA THR A 1 -32.56 12.13 0.25
C THR A 1 -32.08 11.14 -0.78
N LYS A 2 -32.04 11.53 -2.08
CA LYS A 2 -31.43 10.68 -3.12
C LYS A 2 -29.96 10.46 -2.75
N SER A 3 -29.48 9.22 -2.87
CA SER A 3 -28.05 8.91 -2.70
C SER A 3 -27.23 9.76 -3.68
N LYS A 4 -26.20 10.41 -3.18
CA LYS A 4 -25.25 11.17 -4.02
C LYS A 4 -24.21 10.26 -4.67
N ILE A 5 -24.13 8.98 -4.24
CA ILE A 5 -23.17 8.00 -4.74
C ILE A 5 -23.93 7.07 -5.69
N HIS A 6 -23.55 7.08 -6.95
CA HIS A 6 -24.13 6.22 -7.99
C HIS A 6 -23.50 4.82 -7.99
N SER A 7 -22.20 4.73 -7.78
CA SER A 7 -21.44 3.50 -7.91
C SER A 7 -20.24 3.48 -6.98
N VAL A 8 -19.88 2.29 -6.51
CA VAL A 8 -18.70 2.04 -5.65
C VAL A 8 -17.99 0.80 -6.17
N PHE A 9 -16.66 0.86 -6.22
CA PHE A 9 -15.82 -0.30 -6.49
C PHE A 9 -14.92 -0.55 -5.29
N VAL A 10 -15.03 -1.75 -4.71
CA VAL A 10 -14.24 -2.18 -3.56
C VAL A 10 -13.12 -3.09 -4.06
N SER A 11 -11.87 -2.65 -3.91
CA SER A 11 -10.71 -3.40 -4.34
C SER A 11 -9.86 -3.81 -3.13
N GLY A 12 -9.48 -5.08 -3.08
CA GLY A 12 -8.57 -5.61 -2.08
C GLY A 12 -9.13 -5.76 -0.67
N MET A 13 -10.45 -5.61 -0.47
CA MET A 13 -11.05 -5.72 0.86
C MET A 13 -12.37 -6.47 0.82
N LEU A 14 -12.47 -7.56 1.57
CA LEU A 14 -13.70 -8.34 1.68
C LEU A 14 -14.43 -8.19 3.03
N ARG A 15 -13.71 -7.90 4.10
CA ARG A 15 -14.23 -8.00 5.47
C ARG A 15 -15.13 -6.84 5.91
N MET A 16 -14.88 -5.61 5.45
CA MET A 16 -15.58 -4.42 5.96
C MET A 16 -16.88 -4.16 5.21
N GLY A 17 -17.97 -3.99 5.94
CA GLY A 17 -19.25 -3.53 5.38
C GLY A 17 -20.20 -4.61 4.86
N PHE A 18 -19.83 -5.90 4.86
CA PHE A 18 -20.70 -6.97 4.37
C PHE A 18 -21.60 -7.59 5.44
N LYS A 19 -21.82 -6.90 6.56
CA LYS A 19 -22.89 -7.27 7.50
C LYS A 19 -24.23 -6.82 6.94
N GLU A 20 -25.26 -7.65 7.05
CA GLU A 20 -26.57 -7.41 6.45
C GLU A 20 -27.17 -6.04 6.81
N LYS A 21 -27.02 -5.61 8.07
CA LYS A 21 -27.50 -4.29 8.53
C LYS A 21 -26.86 -3.10 7.79
N ASP A 22 -25.61 -3.26 7.36
CA ASP A 22 -24.88 -2.21 6.67
C ASP A 22 -25.13 -2.28 5.16
N LEU A 23 -25.24 -3.48 4.61
CA LEU A 23 -25.62 -3.70 3.21
C LEU A 23 -26.98 -3.08 2.88
N LYS A 24 -27.95 -3.15 3.79
CA LYS A 24 -29.30 -2.53 3.62
C LYS A 24 -29.25 -1.02 3.50
N LYS A 25 -28.14 -0.37 3.84
CA LYS A 25 -27.97 1.09 3.70
C LYS A 25 -27.39 1.50 2.33
N ILE A 26 -26.78 0.56 1.61
CA ILE A 26 -26.19 0.83 0.29
C ILE A 26 -27.31 1.18 -0.70
N ARG A 27 -27.10 2.23 -1.48
CA ARG A 27 -28.04 2.72 -2.50
C ARG A 27 -27.31 3.02 -3.82
N SER A 28 -26.24 2.26 -4.09
CA SER A 28 -25.37 2.42 -5.25
C SER A 28 -25.09 1.08 -5.89
N ASN A 29 -24.69 1.07 -7.16
CA ASN A 29 -24.12 -0.11 -7.78
C ASN A 29 -22.80 -0.46 -7.12
N VAL A 30 -22.45 -1.74 -7.00
CA VAL A 30 -21.29 -2.23 -6.27
C VAL A 30 -20.46 -3.17 -7.15
N GLY A 31 -19.20 -2.83 -7.38
CA GLY A 31 -18.19 -3.75 -7.89
C GLY A 31 -17.29 -4.22 -6.75
N VAL A 32 -16.89 -5.48 -6.77
CA VAL A 32 -15.94 -6.06 -5.82
C VAL A 32 -14.84 -6.76 -6.59
N SER A 33 -13.58 -6.44 -6.31
CA SER A 33 -12.41 -7.17 -6.79
C SER A 33 -11.56 -7.60 -5.61
N TYR A 34 -11.21 -8.88 -5.56
CA TYR A 34 -10.47 -9.45 -4.44
C TYR A 34 -9.42 -10.46 -4.92
N ALA A 35 -8.26 -10.42 -4.28
CA ALA A 35 -7.17 -11.34 -4.59
C ALA A 35 -7.48 -12.75 -4.06
N LEU A 36 -7.41 -13.76 -4.94
CA LEU A 36 -7.67 -15.16 -4.59
C LEU A 36 -6.67 -15.71 -3.56
N TYR A 37 -5.42 -15.25 -3.61
CA TYR A 37 -4.33 -15.69 -2.75
C TYR A 37 -3.98 -14.62 -1.69
N ASP A 38 -4.98 -13.85 -1.24
CA ASP A 38 -4.78 -12.83 -0.20
C ASP A 38 -4.30 -13.46 1.10
N GLU A 39 -3.18 -12.98 1.62
CA GLU A 39 -2.59 -13.40 2.89
C GLU A 39 -3.47 -13.05 4.09
N GLY A 40 -4.30 -12.00 3.96
CA GLY A 40 -5.26 -11.57 4.96
C GLY A 40 -6.59 -12.33 4.93
N ALA A 41 -6.79 -13.25 3.99
CA ALA A 41 -8.05 -13.96 3.79
C ALA A 41 -8.47 -14.84 4.99
N TRP A 42 -7.55 -15.18 5.89
CA TRP A 42 -7.86 -15.85 7.16
C TRP A 42 -8.86 -15.05 8.03
N GLN A 43 -9.02 -13.75 7.76
CA GLN A 43 -9.98 -12.88 8.43
C GLN A 43 -11.42 -12.99 7.85
N ASN A 44 -11.58 -13.57 6.66
CA ASN A 44 -12.86 -13.81 6.02
C ASN A 44 -13.60 -14.95 6.70
N GLU A 45 -14.91 -15.08 6.46
CA GLU A 45 -15.71 -16.13 7.08
C GLU A 45 -15.25 -17.53 6.66
N LEU A 46 -14.85 -17.73 5.39
CA LEU A 46 -14.30 -19.01 4.90
C LEU A 46 -12.79 -19.18 5.11
N LYS A 47 -12.10 -18.18 5.64
CA LYS A 47 -10.64 -18.21 5.88
C LYS A 47 -9.79 -18.36 4.61
N HIS A 48 -10.32 -18.04 3.44
CA HIS A 48 -9.62 -18.06 2.15
C HIS A 48 -10.16 -16.98 1.22
N GLY A 49 -9.40 -16.68 0.13
CA GLY A 49 -9.72 -15.62 -0.82
C GLY A 49 -10.67 -15.99 -1.96
N ASN A 50 -11.17 -17.23 -2.02
CA ASN A 50 -12.10 -17.66 -3.06
C ASN A 50 -13.51 -17.11 -2.79
N LEU A 51 -14.01 -16.27 -3.71
CA LEU A 51 -15.29 -15.59 -3.57
C LEU A 51 -16.49 -16.38 -4.10
N GLU A 52 -16.28 -17.48 -4.81
CA GLU A 52 -17.38 -18.24 -5.44
C GLU A 52 -18.48 -18.65 -4.45
N ASN A 53 -18.10 -19.00 -3.23
CA ASN A 53 -19.01 -19.46 -2.20
C ASN A 53 -18.91 -18.63 -0.91
N ALA A 54 -18.29 -17.46 -0.96
CA ALA A 54 -18.07 -16.63 0.21
C ALA A 54 -19.41 -16.12 0.77
N PRO A 55 -19.75 -16.41 2.04
CA PRO A 55 -21.03 -16.01 2.64
C PRO A 55 -21.25 -14.49 2.59
N GLU A 56 -20.19 -13.70 2.70
CA GLU A 56 -20.23 -12.26 2.61
C GLU A 56 -20.72 -11.80 1.23
N ILE A 57 -20.24 -12.45 0.17
CA ILE A 57 -20.61 -12.12 -1.21
C ILE A 57 -22.03 -12.57 -1.50
N LEU A 58 -22.41 -13.76 -1.06
CA LEU A 58 -23.79 -14.24 -1.21
C LEU A 58 -24.78 -13.29 -0.50
N ARG A 59 -24.45 -12.81 0.70
CA ARG A 59 -25.26 -11.79 1.39
C ARG A 59 -25.31 -10.47 0.63
N LEU A 60 -24.18 -10.02 0.07
CA LEU A 60 -24.13 -8.79 -0.73
C LEU A 60 -25.09 -8.88 -1.93
N ILE A 61 -25.01 -9.97 -2.70
CA ILE A 61 -25.87 -10.18 -3.88
C ILE A 61 -27.34 -10.27 -3.44
N LYS A 62 -27.65 -11.06 -2.41
CA LYS A 62 -29.01 -11.23 -1.89
C LYS A 62 -29.63 -9.90 -1.45
N VAL A 63 -28.88 -9.10 -0.66
CA VAL A 63 -29.42 -7.86 -0.08
C VAL A 63 -29.45 -6.72 -1.11
N GLN A 64 -28.42 -6.60 -1.94
CA GLN A 64 -28.26 -5.48 -2.85
C GLN A 64 -28.95 -5.73 -4.21
N ALA A 65 -28.72 -6.90 -4.81
CA ALA A 65 -29.32 -7.27 -6.09
C ALA A 65 -30.73 -7.87 -5.97
N GLY A 66 -31.08 -8.37 -4.79
CA GLY A 66 -32.36 -9.07 -4.56
C GLY A 66 -32.38 -10.49 -5.12
N GLU A 67 -31.23 -11.05 -5.48
CA GLU A 67 -31.10 -12.38 -6.06
C GLU A 67 -30.59 -13.38 -5.00
N ASP A 68 -31.30 -14.47 -4.79
CA ASP A 68 -30.89 -15.54 -3.89
C ASP A 68 -30.17 -16.65 -4.66
N ILE A 69 -28.84 -16.68 -4.54
CA ILE A 69 -27.99 -17.67 -5.21
C ILE A 69 -27.84 -18.90 -4.29
N ASN A 70 -28.96 -19.41 -3.77
CA ASN A 70 -28.96 -20.61 -2.93
C ASN A 70 -28.49 -21.82 -3.73
N LYS A 71 -27.29 -22.33 -3.44
CA LYS A 71 -26.64 -23.54 -3.98
C LYS A 71 -25.84 -23.35 -5.28
N ASN A 72 -25.87 -22.23 -5.96
CA ASN A 72 -25.04 -21.99 -7.14
C ASN A 72 -23.82 -21.16 -6.75
N LYS A 73 -22.69 -21.43 -7.39
CA LYS A 73 -21.50 -20.61 -7.26
C LYS A 73 -21.73 -19.23 -7.89
N VAL A 74 -21.14 -18.21 -7.28
CA VAL A 74 -21.10 -16.88 -7.86
C VAL A 74 -20.28 -16.92 -9.16
N GLU A 75 -20.88 -16.46 -10.25
CA GLU A 75 -20.19 -16.33 -11.53
C GLU A 75 -19.38 -15.02 -11.53
N MET A 76 -18.05 -15.12 -11.69
CA MET A 76 -17.17 -13.96 -11.73
C MET A 76 -17.42 -13.13 -12.99
N GLY A 77 -17.43 -11.79 -12.85
CA GLY A 77 -17.69 -10.87 -13.96
C GLY A 77 -19.16 -10.72 -14.35
N LYS A 78 -20.06 -11.51 -13.77
CA LYS A 78 -21.51 -11.39 -14.02
C LYS A 78 -22.14 -10.29 -13.18
N TYR A 79 -22.97 -9.48 -13.82
CA TYR A 79 -23.78 -8.46 -13.13
C TYR A 79 -25.08 -9.06 -12.61
N TYR A 80 -25.29 -8.96 -11.30
CA TYR A 80 -26.51 -9.33 -10.59
C TYR A 80 -27.31 -8.07 -10.28
N GLY A 81 -28.65 -8.11 -10.35
CA GLY A 81 -29.51 -6.96 -10.09
C GLY A 81 -29.67 -6.00 -11.28
N SER A 82 -29.86 -4.72 -11.00
CA SER A 82 -30.20 -3.72 -12.03
C SER A 82 -29.42 -2.43 -11.88
N LEU A 83 -28.71 -2.03 -12.93
CA LEU A 83 -28.01 -0.74 -12.99
C LEU A 83 -28.98 0.45 -12.84
N ALA A 84 -30.12 0.40 -13.52
CA ALA A 84 -31.11 1.48 -13.49
C ALA A 84 -31.73 1.71 -12.10
N LYS A 85 -31.73 0.67 -11.25
CA LYS A 85 -32.21 0.73 -9.87
C LYS A 85 -31.09 1.02 -8.86
N ASN A 86 -29.86 1.21 -9.30
CA ASN A 86 -28.66 1.30 -8.45
C ASN A 86 -28.52 0.11 -7.48
N SER A 87 -28.81 -1.08 -7.98
CA SER A 87 -28.76 -2.33 -7.23
C SER A 87 -27.87 -3.39 -7.87
N ALA A 88 -27.13 -3.02 -8.93
CA ALA A 88 -26.23 -3.98 -9.58
C ALA A 88 -25.04 -4.31 -8.71
N VAL A 89 -24.65 -5.59 -8.75
CA VAL A 89 -23.46 -6.13 -8.09
C VAL A 89 -22.67 -6.95 -9.09
N VAL A 90 -21.37 -6.74 -9.17
CA VAL A 90 -20.43 -7.58 -9.93
C VAL A 90 -19.24 -7.95 -9.08
N ILE A 91 -18.75 -9.17 -9.25
CA ILE A 91 -17.66 -9.73 -8.45
C ILE A 91 -16.54 -10.19 -9.37
N PHE A 92 -15.33 -9.82 -9.04
CA PHE A 92 -14.10 -10.28 -9.67
C PHE A 92 -13.19 -10.92 -8.62
N ASN A 93 -12.53 -12.02 -8.98
CA ASN A 93 -11.64 -12.75 -8.07
C ASN A 93 -10.31 -13.03 -8.76
N GLU A 94 -9.35 -12.17 -8.52
CA GLU A 94 -8.08 -12.13 -9.22
C GLU A 94 -7.12 -13.21 -8.71
N LYS A 95 -6.51 -13.98 -9.60
CA LYS A 95 -5.55 -15.05 -9.27
C LYS A 95 -4.16 -14.47 -8.92
N LEU A 96 -4.10 -13.68 -7.86
CA LEU A 96 -2.88 -12.99 -7.41
C LEU A 96 -2.88 -12.80 -5.89
N LEU A 97 -1.74 -12.35 -5.35
CA LEU A 97 -1.57 -11.91 -3.97
C LEU A 97 -2.06 -10.47 -3.80
N HIS A 98 -2.55 -10.13 -2.62
CA HIS A 98 -3.10 -8.81 -2.30
C HIS A 98 -2.20 -7.62 -2.69
N PRO A 99 -0.88 -7.61 -2.40
CA PRO A 99 -0.03 -6.47 -2.73
C PRO A 99 0.08 -6.17 -4.23
N PHE A 100 -0.18 -7.15 -5.09
CA PHE A 100 -0.09 -6.99 -6.54
C PHE A 100 -1.40 -6.52 -7.18
N GLN A 101 -2.50 -6.52 -6.46
CA GLN A 101 -3.81 -6.17 -7.02
C GLN A 101 -3.85 -4.77 -7.65
N PRO A 102 -3.26 -3.70 -7.06
CA PRO A 102 -3.23 -2.37 -7.68
C PRO A 102 -2.36 -2.27 -8.95
N TYR A 103 -1.50 -3.27 -9.18
CA TYR A 103 -0.53 -3.30 -10.29
C TYR A 103 -0.82 -4.40 -11.31
N ALA A 104 -1.88 -5.18 -11.13
CA ALA A 104 -2.24 -6.25 -12.04
C ALA A 104 -3.13 -5.70 -13.18
N PRO A 105 -2.70 -5.84 -14.46
CA PRO A 105 -3.47 -5.32 -15.59
C PRO A 105 -4.93 -5.80 -15.58
N GLY A 106 -5.18 -7.08 -15.34
CA GLY A 106 -6.54 -7.62 -15.28
C GLY A 106 -7.40 -7.05 -14.16
N ALA A 107 -6.83 -6.78 -12.98
CA ALA A 107 -7.57 -6.15 -11.88
C ALA A 107 -7.93 -4.69 -12.20
N ILE A 108 -7.02 -3.97 -12.85
CA ILE A 108 -7.24 -2.59 -13.32
C ILE A 108 -8.28 -2.58 -14.45
N GLU A 109 -8.16 -3.50 -15.41
CA GLU A 109 -9.11 -3.69 -16.50
C GLU A 109 -10.53 -3.90 -15.97
N ASN A 110 -10.72 -4.82 -15.02
CA ASN A 110 -12.01 -5.07 -14.37
C ASN A 110 -12.57 -3.83 -13.68
N GLN A 111 -11.71 -3.04 -13.04
CA GLN A 111 -12.12 -1.79 -12.39
C GLN A 111 -12.54 -0.72 -13.40
N ILE A 112 -11.75 -0.52 -14.45
CA ILE A 112 -12.06 0.42 -15.53
C ILE A 112 -13.34 -0.02 -16.25
N GLY A 113 -13.43 -1.29 -16.66
CA GLY A 113 -14.57 -1.88 -17.32
C GLY A 113 -15.86 -1.74 -16.51
N TYR A 114 -15.78 -1.93 -15.18
CA TYR A 114 -16.91 -1.68 -14.30
C TYR A 114 -17.43 -0.24 -14.42
N PHE A 115 -16.56 0.75 -14.32
CA PHE A 115 -16.98 2.15 -14.38
C PHE A 115 -17.47 2.55 -15.78
N LEU A 116 -16.82 2.07 -16.84
CA LEU A 116 -17.29 2.28 -18.20
C LEU A 116 -18.71 1.73 -18.39
N HIS A 117 -18.95 0.50 -17.90
CA HIS A 117 -20.27 -0.14 -18.00
C HIS A 117 -21.34 0.58 -17.16
N VAL A 118 -21.03 0.93 -15.91
CA VAL A 118 -22.00 1.55 -14.99
C VAL A 118 -22.38 2.97 -15.40
N PHE A 119 -21.46 3.72 -16.02
CA PHE A 119 -21.72 5.08 -16.49
C PHE A 119 -22.11 5.15 -17.97
N ASP A 120 -22.28 4.01 -18.65
CA ASP A 120 -22.56 3.90 -20.09
C ASP A 120 -21.61 4.78 -20.94
N ILE A 121 -20.31 4.76 -20.57
CA ILE A 121 -19.28 5.48 -21.31
C ILE A 121 -18.89 4.64 -22.53
N LYS A 122 -19.19 5.16 -23.72
CA LYS A 122 -18.89 4.50 -24.99
C LYS A 122 -17.61 5.08 -25.60
N ASP A 123 -16.76 4.19 -26.08
CA ASP A 123 -15.70 4.42 -27.07
C ASP A 123 -14.54 5.37 -26.72
N SER A 124 -14.36 5.82 -25.47
CA SER A 124 -13.28 6.75 -25.17
C SER A 124 -12.01 6.10 -24.59
N ILE A 125 -12.14 4.97 -23.91
CA ILE A 125 -11.03 4.28 -23.24
C ILE A 125 -11.23 2.78 -23.37
N VAL A 126 -10.24 2.10 -23.93
CA VAL A 126 -10.19 0.63 -23.94
C VAL A 126 -9.56 0.17 -22.65
N SER A 127 -10.27 -0.65 -21.86
CA SER A 127 -9.82 -1.06 -20.52
C SER A 127 -8.52 -1.87 -20.54
N GLU A 128 -8.24 -2.53 -21.66
CA GLU A 128 -7.04 -3.32 -21.91
C GLU A 128 -5.82 -2.46 -22.31
N ASP A 129 -6.04 -1.28 -22.89
CA ASP A 129 -4.95 -0.39 -23.35
C ASP A 129 -4.41 0.45 -22.21
N GLN A 130 -3.62 -0.20 -21.37
CA GLN A 130 -3.07 0.38 -20.15
C GLN A 130 -1.64 0.85 -20.36
N VAL A 131 -1.40 2.15 -20.21
CA VAL A 131 -0.08 2.78 -20.35
C VAL A 131 0.60 3.11 -19.01
N TRP A 132 -0.04 2.82 -17.87
CA TRP A 132 0.46 3.15 -16.53
C TRP A 132 1.85 2.55 -16.24
N PHE A 133 2.16 1.39 -16.79
CA PHE A 133 3.45 0.72 -16.63
C PHE A 133 4.62 1.59 -17.10
N TRP A 134 4.47 2.30 -18.21
CA TRP A 134 5.50 3.22 -18.69
C TRP A 134 5.75 4.37 -17.73
N LYS A 135 4.70 4.88 -17.10
CA LYS A 135 4.83 5.89 -16.03
C LYS A 135 5.69 5.37 -14.88
N GLU A 136 5.46 4.14 -14.42
CA GLU A 136 6.23 3.56 -13.31
C GLU A 136 7.71 3.36 -13.69
N ILE A 137 8.00 2.85 -14.89
CA ILE A 137 9.38 2.73 -15.39
C ILE A 137 10.05 4.10 -15.47
N LEU A 138 9.40 5.08 -16.08
CA LEU A 138 9.97 6.43 -16.20
C LEU A 138 10.18 7.07 -14.84
N THR A 139 9.28 6.86 -13.88
CA THR A 139 9.43 7.32 -12.51
C THR A 139 10.65 6.70 -11.83
N LEU A 140 10.87 5.40 -12.01
CA LEU A 140 12.06 4.71 -11.51
C LEU A 140 13.34 5.28 -12.13
N ILE A 141 13.36 5.50 -13.45
CA ILE A 141 14.50 6.10 -14.15
C ILE A 141 14.75 7.50 -13.61
N CYS A 142 13.72 8.34 -13.46
CA CYS A 142 13.86 9.68 -12.88
C CYS A 142 14.41 9.65 -11.45
N LEU A 143 13.97 8.70 -10.64
CA LEU A 143 14.50 8.51 -9.28
C LEU A 143 16.00 8.19 -9.30
N VAL A 144 16.42 7.23 -10.13
CA VAL A 144 17.83 6.85 -10.28
C VAL A 144 18.65 8.03 -10.79
N CYS A 145 18.18 8.74 -11.80
CA CYS A 145 18.83 9.96 -12.32
C CYS A 145 18.95 11.04 -11.24
N GLY A 146 17.90 11.24 -10.43
CA GLY A 146 17.90 12.16 -9.31
C GLY A 146 18.96 11.81 -8.27
N LEU A 147 19.08 10.53 -7.90
CA LEU A 147 20.11 10.06 -6.98
C LEU A 147 21.52 10.27 -7.53
N ILE A 148 21.74 9.98 -8.82
CA ILE A 148 23.03 10.21 -9.49
C ILE A 148 23.35 11.72 -9.52
N LEU A 149 22.34 12.56 -9.74
CA LEU A 149 22.50 14.02 -9.82
C LEU A 149 22.94 14.65 -8.50
N ILE A 150 22.63 14.04 -7.35
CA ILE A 150 22.99 14.57 -6.03
C ILE A 150 24.49 14.89 -5.95
N ILE A 151 25.35 14.00 -6.44
CA ILE A 151 26.81 14.18 -6.36
C ILE A 151 27.30 15.39 -7.17
N PRO A 152 27.05 15.50 -8.49
CA PRO A 152 27.52 16.65 -9.26
C PRO A 152 26.83 17.94 -8.84
N PHE A 153 25.54 17.89 -8.45
CA PHE A 153 24.82 19.07 -7.98
C PHE A 153 25.38 19.60 -6.65
N SER A 154 25.68 18.69 -5.69
CA SER A 154 26.33 19.08 -4.44
C SER A 154 27.71 19.70 -4.69
N LYS A 155 28.51 19.14 -5.60
CA LYS A 155 29.80 19.71 -5.98
C LYS A 155 29.66 21.10 -6.60
N PHE A 156 28.65 21.28 -7.44
CA PHE A 156 28.33 22.58 -8.02
C PHE A 156 27.96 23.60 -6.94
N LEU A 157 27.04 23.24 -6.02
CA LEU A 157 26.61 24.13 -4.92
C LEU A 157 27.78 24.53 -4.02
N ILE A 158 28.62 23.58 -3.60
CA ILE A 158 29.80 23.85 -2.75
C ILE A 158 30.82 24.75 -3.46
N GLY A 159 30.81 24.80 -4.80
CA GLY A 159 31.60 25.70 -5.60
C GLY A 159 31.16 27.18 -5.56
N LEU A 160 29.90 27.43 -5.19
CA LEU A 160 29.36 28.79 -5.09
C LEU A 160 29.86 29.48 -3.81
N PRO A 161 30.19 30.81 -3.87
CA PRO A 161 30.71 31.58 -2.73
C PRO A 161 29.85 31.43 -1.47
N TYR A 162 28.52 31.40 -1.62
CA TYR A 162 27.57 31.31 -0.53
C TYR A 162 27.68 30.01 0.29
N PHE A 163 28.07 28.90 -0.37
CA PHE A 163 28.18 27.58 0.25
C PHE A 163 29.60 27.17 0.63
N GLN A 164 30.60 28.03 0.37
CA GLN A 164 32.01 27.70 0.65
C GLN A 164 32.27 27.46 2.15
N GLU A 165 31.53 28.10 3.04
CA GLU A 165 31.66 27.91 4.49
C GLU A 165 31.28 26.47 4.93
N LEU A 166 30.52 25.74 4.12
CA LEU A 166 30.17 24.33 4.39
C LEU A 166 31.33 23.37 4.05
N ARG A 167 32.41 23.90 3.48
CA ARG A 167 33.57 23.14 3.01
C ARG A 167 34.50 22.79 4.18
N ASN A 168 34.13 21.80 4.95
CA ASN A 168 34.96 21.30 6.04
C ASN A 168 35.87 20.15 5.59
N PRO A 169 37.07 19.99 6.17
CA PRO A 169 37.89 18.80 5.95
C PRO A 169 37.11 17.52 6.29
N ILE A 170 37.28 16.52 5.45
CA ILE A 170 36.64 15.20 5.73
C ILE A 170 37.17 14.70 7.07
N PRO A 171 36.32 14.40 8.05
CA PRO A 171 36.76 13.84 9.32
C PRO A 171 37.49 12.52 9.09
N LYS A 172 38.49 12.25 9.89
CA LYS A 172 39.22 10.97 9.84
C LYS A 172 38.21 9.83 9.94
N ALA A 173 38.29 8.90 8.99
CA ALA A 173 37.44 7.71 9.01
C ALA A 173 37.61 6.97 10.35
N LEU A 174 36.50 6.60 10.96
CA LEU A 174 36.54 5.70 12.10
C LEU A 174 37.15 4.36 11.67
N PRO A 175 37.95 3.73 12.53
CA PRO A 175 38.51 2.43 12.21
C PRO A 175 37.37 1.44 11.89
N THR A 176 37.50 0.72 10.78
CA THR A 176 36.50 -0.27 10.38
C THR A 176 36.40 -1.34 11.51
N PRO A 177 35.17 -1.65 11.94
CA PRO A 177 34.98 -2.66 12.95
C PRO A 177 35.51 -4.01 12.47
N THR A 178 36.29 -4.72 13.32
CA THR A 178 36.87 -6.03 13.03
C THR A 178 36.40 -7.06 14.04
N GLY A 179 36.49 -8.33 13.71
CA GLY A 179 36.15 -9.43 14.61
C GLY A 179 34.76 -9.30 15.23
N LYS A 180 34.63 -9.35 16.54
CA LYS A 180 33.35 -9.24 17.26
C LYS A 180 32.64 -7.92 17.01
N GLY A 181 33.35 -6.82 16.77
CA GLY A 181 32.76 -5.52 16.44
C GLY A 181 32.05 -5.52 15.08
N LEU A 182 32.60 -6.23 14.10
CA LEU A 182 31.95 -6.38 12.79
C LEU A 182 30.65 -7.18 12.89
N ILE A 183 30.67 -8.28 13.66
CA ILE A 183 29.46 -9.09 13.90
C ILE A 183 28.39 -8.24 14.60
N LEU A 184 28.79 -7.49 15.65
CA LEU A 184 27.85 -6.62 16.35
C LEU A 184 27.25 -5.53 15.44
N PHE A 185 28.08 -4.89 14.62
CA PHE A 185 27.61 -3.87 13.65
C PHE A 185 26.55 -4.42 12.72
N TRP A 186 26.82 -5.56 12.05
CA TRP A 186 25.85 -6.17 11.13
C TRP A 186 24.61 -6.70 11.84
N SER A 187 24.76 -7.25 13.06
CA SER A 187 23.63 -7.72 13.86
C SER A 187 22.68 -6.57 14.22
N ILE A 188 23.22 -5.43 14.66
CA ILE A 188 22.41 -4.25 14.98
C ILE A 188 21.73 -3.72 13.73
N LEU A 189 22.45 -3.64 12.60
CA LEU A 189 21.88 -3.16 11.34
C LEU A 189 20.72 -4.04 10.86
N LEU A 190 20.92 -5.35 10.81
CA LEU A 190 19.88 -6.30 10.40
C LEU A 190 18.70 -6.31 11.35
N LEU A 191 18.95 -6.25 12.65
CA LEU A 191 17.90 -6.16 13.67
C LEU A 191 17.08 -4.88 13.51
N SER A 192 17.74 -3.75 13.26
CA SER A 192 17.10 -2.45 13.03
C SER A 192 16.15 -2.50 11.82
N ILE A 193 16.60 -3.08 10.71
CA ILE A 193 15.81 -3.25 9.50
C ILE A 193 14.59 -4.16 9.78
N SER A 194 14.82 -5.29 10.47
CA SER A 194 13.76 -6.25 10.79
C SER A 194 12.69 -5.64 11.70
N ILE A 195 13.10 -4.87 12.71
CA ILE A 195 12.18 -4.17 13.62
C ILE A 195 11.43 -3.07 12.87
N ALA A 196 12.11 -2.25 12.04
CA ALA A 196 11.45 -1.21 11.25
C ALA A 196 10.37 -1.80 10.31
N PHE A 197 10.63 -2.96 9.71
CA PHE A 197 9.67 -3.65 8.85
C PHE A 197 8.47 -4.21 9.64
N SER A 198 8.71 -4.78 10.83
CA SER A 198 7.64 -5.34 11.67
C SER A 198 6.79 -4.25 12.34
N THR A 199 7.36 -3.07 12.61
CA THR A 199 6.65 -1.96 13.25
C THR A 199 5.85 -1.10 12.26
N ALA A 200 6.09 -1.20 10.98
CA ALA A 200 5.24 -0.55 9.97
C ALA A 200 3.78 -1.04 10.02
N SER A 201 3.54 -2.20 10.65
CA SER A 201 2.21 -2.80 10.81
C SER A 201 1.61 -2.65 12.21
N THR A 202 2.33 -2.10 13.18
CA THR A 202 1.90 -2.01 14.59
C THR A 202 2.03 -0.62 15.17
N SER A 203 1.23 -0.34 16.19
CA SER A 203 0.94 0.96 16.81
C SER A 203 2.13 1.92 17.06
N SER A 204 1.86 3.22 16.99
CA SER A 204 2.77 4.36 17.20
C SER A 204 3.70 4.26 18.42
N LEU A 205 3.30 3.55 19.47
CA LEU A 205 4.06 3.41 20.70
C LEU A 205 5.37 2.62 20.49
N ILE A 206 5.33 1.56 19.72
CA ILE A 206 6.51 0.73 19.41
C ILE A 206 7.52 1.51 18.57
N ASN A 207 7.03 2.35 17.64
CA ASN A 207 7.89 3.22 16.86
C ASN A 207 8.63 4.25 17.73
N ILE A 208 7.97 4.82 18.75
CA ILE A 208 8.58 5.76 19.69
C ILE A 208 9.67 5.05 20.52
N ILE A 209 9.39 3.87 21.04
CA ILE A 209 10.36 3.07 21.82
C ILE A 209 11.56 2.71 20.94
N PHE A 210 11.35 2.34 19.68
CA PHE A 210 12.42 2.00 18.75
C PHE A 210 13.31 3.21 18.42
N ILE A 211 12.70 4.37 18.15
CA ILE A 211 13.42 5.62 17.90
C ILE A 211 14.25 6.00 19.13
N ALA A 212 13.66 5.92 20.34
CA ALA A 212 14.38 6.18 21.57
C ALA A 212 15.57 5.21 21.81
N PHE A 213 15.38 3.94 21.47
CA PHE A 213 16.45 2.93 21.54
C PHE A 213 17.58 3.23 20.54
N MET A 214 17.27 3.60 19.30
CA MET A 214 18.26 3.97 18.29
C MET A 214 19.07 5.20 18.72
N TYR A 215 18.43 6.23 19.27
CA TYR A 215 19.13 7.39 19.84
C TYR A 215 20.01 7.02 21.04
N ALA A 216 19.55 6.11 21.89
CA ALA A 216 20.36 5.63 23.02
C ALA A 216 21.63 4.88 22.56
N VAL A 217 21.49 4.03 21.53
CA VAL A 217 22.62 3.31 20.93
C VAL A 217 23.60 4.31 20.29
N GLU A 218 23.10 5.27 19.52
CA GLU A 218 23.93 6.31 18.93
C GLU A 218 24.65 7.16 19.99
N PHE A 219 23.97 7.52 21.07
CA PHE A 219 24.57 8.23 22.21
C PHE A 219 25.65 7.42 22.90
N ILE A 220 25.49 6.10 23.04
CA ILE A 220 26.46 5.23 23.68
C ILE A 220 27.74 5.05 22.85
N PHE A 221 27.57 4.92 21.51
CA PHE A 221 28.66 4.54 20.62
C PHE A 221 29.28 5.71 19.86
N ASN A 222 28.67 6.92 19.88
CA ASN A 222 29.18 8.10 19.19
C ASN A 222 29.72 9.14 20.17
N PRO A 223 31.08 9.23 20.37
CA PRO A 223 31.69 10.18 21.30
C PRO A 223 31.36 11.64 20.98
N SER A 224 31.12 11.96 19.72
CA SER A 224 30.78 13.32 19.27
C SER A 224 29.38 13.79 19.76
N VAL A 225 28.45 12.90 19.89
CA VAL A 225 27.11 13.19 20.43
C VAL A 225 27.17 13.45 21.94
N LYS A 226 28.03 12.71 22.65
CA LYS A 226 28.28 12.95 24.10
C LYS A 226 28.80 14.36 24.34
N PHE A 227 29.71 14.84 23.51
CA PHE A 227 30.33 16.16 23.68
C PHE A 227 29.29 17.29 23.44
N PHE A 228 28.37 17.12 22.53
CA PHE A 228 27.33 18.12 22.22
C PHE A 228 26.25 18.19 23.33
N SER A 229 25.85 17.02 23.85
CA SER A 229 24.84 16.94 24.93
C SER A 229 25.34 17.55 26.27
N ILE A 230 26.61 17.35 26.61
CA ILE A 230 27.21 17.92 27.83
C ILE A 230 27.29 19.46 27.71
N LYS A 231 27.52 20.00 26.50
CA LYS A 231 27.60 21.44 26.29
C LYS A 231 26.26 22.16 26.31
N LEU A 232 25.15 21.44 26.05
CA LEU A 232 23.78 21.95 26.12
C LEU A 232 23.25 21.97 27.56
N LEU A 233 23.72 21.08 28.43
CA LEU A 233 23.31 21.00 29.85
C LEU A 233 24.05 22.01 30.77
N HIS A 234 25.11 22.68 30.26
CA HIS A 234 25.89 23.68 30.98
C HIS A 234 25.64 25.11 30.46
N ARG A 235 24.56 25.36 29.73
CA ARG A 235 24.03 26.69 29.41
C ARG A 235 22.62 26.81 30.00
#